data_9214644cf88d5d04c5e9cd9fc0b05d11
#
_entry.id   9214644cf88d5d04c5e9cd9fc0b05d11
#
_cell.length_a   1.000
_cell.length_b   1.000
_cell.length_c   1.000
_cell.angle_alpha   90.00
_cell.angle_beta   90.00
_cell.angle_gamma   90.00
#
_symmetry.space_group_name_H-M   'P 1'
#
loop_
_entity.id
_entity.type
_entity.pdbx_description
1 polymer ?
#
loop_
_entity_poly.entity_id
_entity_poly.type
_entity_poly.pdbx_seq_one_letter_code
_entity_poly.pdbx_strand_id
1 'polypeptide(L)'
;AYKVGRTGNLLQNDLTILQTKFQKKQFTLNLTLDIESLKKQLQDISGKLPDKVKESSYYIEGSNLILTKGETGAVVDVDKTASEIIEQIQNLNVKNNTIEIATEEKSPSALDIDSIHSELYSEAKDAYFTQNPYSIYPSENGVDFAISIDDAKAMLKEDKDEYSIPLKVLYPSVTTNMLGTEAFPNLLSQYSTSYSTKNQKRTTNLRLAAN
;
A
#
# COMPACT_ATOMS: atom_id res chain seq x y z
N ALA A 1 20.22 28.17 -35.06
CA ALA A 1 20.42 29.63 -35.16
C ALA A 1 21.85 30.03 -34.81
N TYR A 2 22.45 29.62 -33.69
CA TYR A 2 23.78 30.09 -33.20
C TYR A 2 24.96 29.87 -34.20
N LYS A 3 24.93 28.82 -35.00
CA LYS A 3 26.00 28.49 -35.97
C LYS A 3 25.92 29.27 -37.29
N VAL A 4 24.87 30.03 -37.55
CA VAL A 4 24.69 30.79 -38.78
C VAL A 4 25.67 31.98 -38.80
N GLY A 5 26.53 32.05 -39.82
CA GLY A 5 27.56 33.08 -39.95
C GLY A 5 28.77 32.92 -39.03
N ARG A 6 29.00 31.72 -38.43
CA ARG A 6 30.12 31.47 -37.51
C ARG A 6 30.90 30.20 -37.79
N THR A 7 30.65 29.53 -38.93
CA THR A 7 31.29 28.25 -39.27
C THR A 7 32.23 28.29 -40.47
N GLY A 8 32.40 29.46 -41.10
CA GLY A 8 33.24 29.65 -42.25
C GLY A 8 34.26 30.78 -42.06
N ASN A 9 34.98 31.12 -43.15
CA ASN A 9 35.85 32.30 -43.17
C ASN A 9 35.01 33.60 -43.19
N LEU A 10 35.63 34.77 -42.94
CA LEU A 10 34.94 36.06 -42.81
C LEU A 10 34.00 36.36 -44.00
N LEU A 11 34.46 36.16 -45.25
CA LEU A 11 33.63 36.39 -46.44
C LEU A 11 32.42 35.45 -46.54
N GLN A 12 32.61 34.17 -46.19
CA GLN A 12 31.49 33.19 -46.17
C GLN A 12 30.49 33.47 -45.07
N ASN A 13 30.98 33.93 -43.93
CA ASN A 13 30.11 34.29 -42.82
C ASN A 13 29.26 35.52 -43.13
N ASP A 14 29.89 36.57 -43.72
CA ASP A 14 29.18 37.78 -44.14
C ASP A 14 28.15 37.50 -45.24
N LEU A 15 28.50 36.66 -46.22
CA LEU A 15 27.57 36.25 -47.27
C LEU A 15 26.41 35.45 -46.71
N THR A 16 26.64 34.58 -45.72
CA THR A 16 25.60 33.81 -45.05
C THR A 16 24.69 34.71 -44.22
N ILE A 17 25.22 35.71 -43.54
CA ILE A 17 24.44 36.72 -42.80
C ILE A 17 23.59 37.56 -43.77
N LEU A 18 24.13 38.00 -44.88
CA LEU A 18 23.42 38.73 -45.93
C LEU A 18 22.29 37.89 -46.53
N GLN A 19 22.56 36.65 -46.87
CA GLN A 19 21.54 35.71 -47.38
C GLN A 19 20.40 35.48 -46.37
N THR A 20 20.68 35.37 -45.05
CA THR A 20 19.65 35.24 -44.03
C THR A 20 18.79 36.49 -43.88
N LYS A 21 19.31 37.67 -44.26
CA LYS A 21 18.54 38.93 -44.22
C LYS A 21 17.55 39.02 -45.39
N PHE A 22 17.88 38.42 -46.55
CA PHE A 22 17.03 38.45 -47.74
C PHE A 22 16.18 37.18 -47.97
N GLN A 23 16.67 36.05 -47.46
CA GLN A 23 15.91 34.79 -47.49
C GLN A 23 15.40 34.48 -46.07
N LYS A 24 14.09 34.39 -45.89
CA LYS A 24 13.47 33.94 -44.63
C LYS A 24 13.93 32.52 -44.35
N LYS A 25 15.03 32.32 -43.61
CA LYS A 25 15.43 31.01 -43.12
C LYS A 25 14.48 30.56 -42.02
N GLN A 26 13.77 29.49 -42.28
CA GLN A 26 13.01 28.82 -41.26
C GLN A 26 13.95 27.96 -40.41
N PHE A 27 13.93 28.15 -39.10
CA PHE A 27 14.64 27.30 -38.16
C PHE A 27 13.64 26.39 -37.49
N THR A 28 13.85 25.10 -37.64
CA THR A 28 13.06 24.10 -36.89
C THR A 28 13.58 24.06 -35.46
N LEU A 29 12.74 24.39 -34.52
CA LEU A 29 13.03 24.25 -33.08
C LEU A 29 12.72 22.83 -32.69
N ASN A 30 13.70 22.01 -32.40
CA ASN A 30 13.52 20.69 -31.84
C ASN A 30 13.33 20.84 -30.31
N LEU A 31 12.11 20.78 -29.86
CA LEU A 31 11.77 20.75 -28.44
C LEU A 31 11.60 19.28 -28.02
N THR A 32 12.33 18.87 -27.01
CA THR A 32 12.09 17.59 -26.32
C THR A 32 11.32 17.91 -25.06
N LEU A 33 10.08 17.39 -24.97
CA LEU A 33 9.24 17.55 -23.81
C LEU A 33 9.24 16.25 -23.01
N ASP A 34 9.43 16.37 -21.72
CA ASP A 34 9.27 15.25 -20.77
C ASP A 34 7.77 15.11 -20.42
N ILE A 35 7.09 14.29 -21.22
CA ILE A 35 5.63 14.09 -21.11
C ILE A 35 5.26 13.39 -19.81
N GLU A 36 6.10 12.46 -19.35
CA GLU A 36 5.85 11.73 -18.10
C GLU A 36 5.90 12.66 -16.89
N SER A 37 6.91 13.53 -16.84
CA SER A 37 7.02 14.54 -15.79
C SER A 37 5.84 15.52 -15.82
N LEU A 38 5.40 15.93 -17.02
CA LEU A 38 4.23 16.79 -17.18
C LEU A 38 2.95 16.12 -16.65
N LYS A 39 2.68 14.86 -17.04
CA LYS A 39 1.51 14.12 -16.57
C LYS A 39 1.51 13.95 -15.06
N LYS A 40 2.68 13.66 -14.46
CA LYS A 40 2.81 13.57 -13.01
C LYS A 40 2.47 14.89 -12.30
N GLN A 41 2.94 16.01 -12.83
CA GLN A 41 2.60 17.32 -12.27
C GLN A 41 1.10 17.62 -12.37
N LEU A 42 0.44 17.24 -13.47
CA LEU A 42 -1.01 17.38 -13.64
C LEU A 42 -1.79 16.51 -12.64
N GLN A 43 -1.31 15.28 -12.38
CA GLN A 43 -1.88 14.43 -11.32
C GLN A 43 -1.72 15.05 -9.92
N ASP A 44 -0.57 15.65 -9.63
CA ASP A 44 -0.35 16.35 -8.36
C ASP A 44 -1.28 17.57 -8.20
N ILE A 45 -1.60 18.26 -9.30
CA ILE A 45 -2.58 19.36 -9.32
C ILE A 45 -3.99 18.83 -9.07
N SER A 46 -4.35 17.68 -9.67
CA SER A 46 -5.65 17.04 -9.43
C SER A 46 -5.90 16.79 -7.94
N GLY A 47 -4.88 16.36 -7.22
CA GLY A 47 -4.95 16.16 -5.77
C GLY A 47 -5.15 17.44 -4.94
N LYS A 48 -4.98 18.62 -5.55
CA LYS A 48 -5.09 19.94 -4.89
C LYS A 48 -6.34 20.73 -5.29
N LEU A 49 -7.18 20.19 -6.16
CA LEU A 49 -8.45 20.82 -6.52
C LEU A 49 -9.33 20.99 -5.28
N PRO A 50 -10.03 22.13 -5.13
CA PRO A 50 -10.88 22.40 -3.98
C PRO A 50 -12.08 21.44 -3.89
N ASP A 51 -12.59 21.01 -5.04
CA ASP A 51 -13.72 20.11 -5.23
C ASP A 51 -13.30 18.73 -5.75
N LYS A 52 -12.08 18.31 -5.42
CA LYS A 52 -11.56 17.00 -5.86
C LYS A 52 -12.41 15.85 -5.36
N VAL A 53 -12.40 14.76 -6.12
CA VAL A 53 -12.98 13.48 -5.69
C VAL A 53 -12.40 13.07 -4.33
N LYS A 54 -13.28 12.64 -3.43
CA LYS A 54 -12.91 12.00 -2.16
C LYS A 54 -13.14 10.51 -2.31
N GLU A 55 -12.09 9.73 -2.31
CA GLU A 55 -12.18 8.28 -2.42
C GLU A 55 -12.81 7.67 -1.17
N SER A 56 -13.55 6.58 -1.37
CA SER A 56 -14.04 5.77 -0.26
C SER A 56 -12.87 5.15 0.50
N SER A 57 -12.99 5.02 1.80
CA SER A 57 -11.93 4.47 2.66
C SER A 57 -12.50 3.63 3.78
N TYR A 58 -11.64 2.85 4.45
CA TYR A 58 -12.00 2.13 5.66
C TYR A 58 -10.84 2.12 6.65
N TYR A 59 -11.17 1.99 7.92
CA TYR A 59 -10.23 1.85 9.02
C TYR A 59 -10.88 1.10 10.19
N ILE A 60 -10.05 0.60 11.11
CA ILE A 60 -10.54 -0.06 12.32
C ILE A 60 -10.49 0.93 13.48
N GLU A 61 -11.61 1.08 14.18
CA GLU A 61 -11.72 1.84 15.41
C GLU A 61 -12.31 0.97 16.52
N GLY A 62 -11.46 0.65 17.50
CA GLY A 62 -11.83 -0.28 18.57
C GLY A 62 -12.17 -1.67 18.04
N SER A 63 -13.41 -2.08 18.20
CA SER A 63 -13.93 -3.37 17.71
C SER A 63 -14.82 -3.20 16.47
N ASN A 64 -14.73 -2.10 15.77
CA ASN A 64 -15.54 -1.82 14.60
C ASN A 64 -14.66 -1.52 13.39
N LEU A 65 -15.10 -2.00 12.24
CA LEU A 65 -14.63 -1.54 10.93
C LEU A 65 -15.51 -0.35 10.53
N ILE A 66 -14.88 0.80 10.36
CA ILE A 66 -15.55 2.02 9.90
C ILE A 66 -15.30 2.15 8.41
N LEU A 67 -16.36 2.29 7.64
CA LEU A 67 -16.35 2.50 6.20
C LEU A 67 -16.82 3.92 5.93
N THR A 68 -16.05 4.71 5.21
CA THR A 68 -16.41 6.07 4.81
C THR A 68 -16.72 6.10 3.32
N LYS A 69 -17.92 6.57 2.98
CA LYS A 69 -18.37 6.75 1.61
C LYS A 69 -17.61 7.91 0.97
N GLY A 70 -17.09 7.68 -0.22
CA GLY A 70 -16.46 8.74 -1.00
C GLY A 70 -17.47 9.72 -1.59
N GLU A 71 -17.00 10.87 -2.01
CA GLU A 71 -17.79 11.91 -2.66
C GLU A 71 -17.31 12.10 -4.11
N THR A 72 -18.28 12.19 -5.02
CA THR A 72 -18.00 12.57 -6.41
C THR A 72 -17.37 13.96 -6.45
N GLY A 73 -16.37 14.13 -7.28
CA GLY A 73 -15.67 15.39 -7.39
C GLY A 73 -14.87 15.51 -8.67
N ALA A 74 -14.16 16.63 -8.83
CA ALA A 74 -13.38 16.92 -10.01
C ALA A 74 -12.03 16.20 -9.97
N VAL A 75 -11.61 15.72 -11.15
CA VAL A 75 -10.23 15.28 -11.41
C VAL A 75 -9.72 15.99 -12.67
N VAL A 76 -8.42 16.19 -12.77
CA VAL A 76 -7.81 16.75 -13.98
C VAL A 76 -7.84 15.69 -15.08
N ASP A 77 -8.38 16.05 -16.25
CA ASP A 77 -8.18 15.29 -17.50
C ASP A 77 -6.72 15.48 -17.94
N VAL A 78 -5.86 14.58 -17.44
CA VAL A 78 -4.41 14.65 -17.63
C VAL A 78 -4.03 14.57 -19.09
N ASP A 79 -4.67 13.68 -19.86
CA ASP A 79 -4.31 13.46 -21.26
C ASP A 79 -4.72 14.64 -22.14
N LYS A 80 -5.91 15.15 -21.94
CA LYS A 80 -6.40 16.33 -22.66
C LYS A 80 -5.58 17.57 -22.31
N THR A 81 -5.37 17.85 -21.03
CA THR A 81 -4.58 19.00 -20.59
C THR A 81 -3.14 18.91 -21.08
N ALA A 82 -2.51 17.74 -21.01
CA ALA A 82 -1.15 17.55 -21.52
C ALA A 82 -1.08 17.78 -23.02
N SER A 83 -2.06 17.28 -23.79
CA SER A 83 -2.12 17.50 -25.24
C SER A 83 -2.26 18.96 -25.61
N GLU A 84 -3.10 19.71 -24.90
CA GLU A 84 -3.28 21.15 -25.10
C GLU A 84 -2.01 21.94 -24.78
N ILE A 85 -1.31 21.57 -23.70
CA ILE A 85 -0.01 22.18 -23.34
C ILE A 85 1.02 21.93 -24.42
N ILE A 86 1.15 20.69 -24.88
CA ILE A 86 2.09 20.31 -25.94
C ILE A 86 1.81 21.06 -27.23
N GLU A 87 0.54 21.15 -27.63
CA GLU A 87 0.12 21.87 -28.83
C GLU A 87 0.47 23.38 -28.73
N GLN A 88 0.18 24.01 -27.61
CA GLN A 88 0.52 25.43 -27.39
C GLN A 88 2.01 25.68 -27.46
N ILE A 89 2.83 24.80 -26.88
CA ILE A 89 4.30 24.90 -26.94
C ILE A 89 4.80 24.69 -28.36
N GLN A 90 4.29 23.71 -29.09
CA GLN A 90 4.71 23.41 -30.47
C GLN A 90 4.33 24.55 -31.43
N ASN A 91 3.17 25.13 -31.24
CA ASN A 91 2.70 26.23 -32.07
C ASN A 91 3.29 27.58 -31.68
N LEU A 92 4.15 27.64 -30.66
CA LEU A 92 4.74 28.87 -30.08
C LEU A 92 3.64 29.91 -29.76
N ASN A 93 2.43 29.47 -29.47
CA ASN A 93 1.27 30.33 -29.24
C ASN A 93 1.05 30.67 -27.77
N VAL A 94 2.13 30.75 -27.01
CA VAL A 94 2.07 31.09 -25.57
C VAL A 94 1.85 32.61 -25.43
N LYS A 95 0.68 33.08 -25.84
CA LYS A 95 0.33 34.51 -25.72
C LYS A 95 0.02 34.93 -24.30
N ASN A 96 -0.48 34.02 -23.48
CA ASN A 96 -0.75 34.23 -22.07
C ASN A 96 -0.11 33.05 -21.32
N ASN A 97 0.70 33.30 -20.30
CA ASN A 97 1.32 32.27 -19.46
C ASN A 97 0.29 31.46 -18.61
N THR A 98 -0.93 31.36 -19.12
CA THR A 98 -2.06 30.73 -18.43
C THR A 98 -2.66 29.66 -19.34
N ILE A 99 -2.80 28.47 -18.82
CA ILE A 99 -3.46 27.33 -19.49
C ILE A 99 -4.64 26.95 -18.64
N GLU A 100 -5.80 26.82 -19.23
CA GLU A 100 -6.97 26.27 -18.57
C GLU A 100 -6.77 24.76 -18.37
N ILE A 101 -6.99 24.29 -17.17
CA ILE A 101 -6.88 22.87 -16.85
C ILE A 101 -8.24 22.23 -17.12
N ALA A 102 -8.29 21.29 -18.04
CA ALA A 102 -9.49 20.49 -18.28
C ALA A 102 -9.75 19.59 -17.06
N THR A 103 -11.00 19.62 -16.57
CA THR A 103 -11.44 18.75 -15.48
C THR A 103 -12.60 17.89 -15.93
N GLU A 104 -12.72 16.72 -15.35
CA GLU A 104 -13.86 15.82 -15.49
C GLU A 104 -14.42 15.44 -14.13
N GLU A 105 -15.68 15.09 -14.08
CA GLU A 105 -16.33 14.59 -12.88
C GLU A 105 -16.04 13.11 -12.73
N LYS A 106 -15.57 12.70 -11.56
CA LYS A 106 -15.26 11.30 -11.22
C LYS A 106 -15.99 10.90 -9.95
N SER A 107 -16.66 9.74 -10.03
CA SER A 107 -17.21 9.09 -8.85
C SER A 107 -16.11 8.35 -8.09
N PRO A 108 -16.21 8.27 -6.75
CA PRO A 108 -15.27 7.50 -5.94
C PRO A 108 -15.36 6.01 -6.25
N SER A 109 -14.29 5.29 -5.93
CA SER A 109 -14.28 3.83 -5.99
C SER A 109 -15.32 3.25 -5.02
N ALA A 110 -16.08 2.26 -5.48
CA ALA A 110 -17.05 1.60 -4.62
C ALA A 110 -16.33 0.78 -3.54
N LEU A 111 -16.93 0.73 -2.33
CA LEU A 111 -16.47 -0.15 -1.25
C LEU A 111 -16.84 -1.59 -1.62
N ASP A 112 -15.85 -2.46 -1.73
CA ASP A 112 -16.02 -3.89 -1.96
C ASP A 112 -15.88 -4.65 -0.63
N ILE A 113 -17.02 -5.03 -0.06
CA ILE A 113 -17.09 -5.74 1.23
C ILE A 113 -16.41 -7.11 1.16
N ASP A 114 -16.47 -7.81 0.02
CA ASP A 114 -15.82 -9.13 -0.10
C ASP A 114 -14.31 -8.99 -0.03
N SER A 115 -13.75 -8.02 -0.75
CA SER A 115 -12.31 -7.73 -0.71
C SER A 115 -11.87 -7.25 0.67
N ILE A 116 -12.60 -6.33 1.28
CA ILE A 116 -12.31 -5.81 2.63
C ILE A 116 -12.38 -6.94 3.67
N HIS A 117 -13.40 -7.81 3.61
CA HIS A 117 -13.50 -8.96 4.50
C HIS A 117 -12.30 -9.90 4.31
N SER A 118 -11.93 -10.21 3.06
CA SER A 118 -10.79 -11.09 2.77
C SER A 118 -9.44 -10.57 3.28
N GLU A 119 -9.27 -9.24 3.33
CA GLU A 119 -8.08 -8.60 3.89
C GLU A 119 -8.05 -8.63 5.43
N LEU A 120 -9.22 -8.52 6.07
CA LEU A 120 -9.34 -8.43 7.53
C LEU A 120 -9.52 -9.78 8.20
N TYR A 121 -10.14 -10.74 7.52
CA TYR A 121 -10.42 -12.06 8.07
C TYR A 121 -9.12 -12.81 8.37
N SER A 122 -9.05 -13.32 9.58
CA SER A 122 -8.01 -14.27 9.98
C SER A 122 -8.59 -15.38 10.86
N GLU A 123 -8.18 -16.61 10.60
CA GLU A 123 -8.51 -17.72 11.48
C GLU A 123 -7.75 -17.66 12.79
N ALA A 124 -8.38 -18.13 13.87
CA ALA A 124 -7.68 -18.35 15.11
C ALA A 124 -6.71 -19.53 14.94
N LYS A 125 -5.49 -19.40 15.46
CA LYS A 125 -4.49 -20.46 15.44
C LYS A 125 -4.25 -21.01 16.82
N ASP A 126 -4.40 -22.31 16.97
CA ASP A 126 -4.12 -23.00 18.20
C ASP A 126 -2.61 -22.98 18.53
N ALA A 127 -2.31 -22.87 19.82
CA ALA A 127 -0.95 -23.07 20.28
C ALA A 127 -0.56 -24.54 20.09
N TYR A 128 0.69 -24.78 19.72
CA TYR A 128 1.26 -26.11 19.63
C TYR A 128 2.72 -26.12 20.03
N PHE A 129 3.26 -27.30 20.28
CA PHE A 129 4.67 -27.46 20.58
C PHE A 129 5.31 -28.50 19.67
N THR A 130 6.61 -28.35 19.41
CA THR A 130 7.46 -29.36 18.77
C THR A 130 8.35 -30.02 19.80
N GLN A 131 8.76 -31.30 19.56
CA GLN A 131 9.54 -32.07 20.53
C GLN A 131 11.05 -32.02 20.28
N ASN A 132 11.48 -31.91 19.04
CA ASN A 132 12.90 -31.93 18.67
C ASN A 132 13.23 -30.85 17.61
N PRO A 133 13.74 -29.67 17.98
CA PRO A 133 13.88 -29.18 19.36
C PRO A 133 12.53 -28.87 20.00
N TYR A 134 12.50 -28.83 21.32
CA TYR A 134 11.29 -28.37 22.01
C TYR A 134 11.12 -26.86 21.81
N SER A 135 9.99 -26.51 21.22
CA SER A 135 9.61 -25.12 20.99
C SER A 135 8.10 -24.98 21.11
N ILE A 136 7.66 -23.90 21.74
CA ILE A 136 6.23 -23.56 21.83
C ILE A 136 5.92 -22.50 20.78
N TYR A 137 4.91 -22.76 20.00
CA TYR A 137 4.32 -21.82 19.04
C TYR A 137 3.04 -21.26 19.68
N PRO A 138 2.99 -19.95 19.94
CA PRO A 138 1.87 -19.35 20.66
C PRO A 138 0.58 -19.40 19.85
N SER A 139 -0.54 -19.39 20.55
CA SER A 139 -1.85 -19.20 19.94
C SER A 139 -2.02 -17.77 19.43
N GLU A 140 -2.76 -17.62 18.33
CA GLU A 140 -3.13 -16.32 17.76
C GLU A 140 -4.66 -16.25 17.68
N ASN A 141 -5.19 -15.09 18.07
CA ASN A 141 -6.62 -14.83 17.85
C ASN A 141 -6.86 -14.50 16.38
N GLY A 142 -8.00 -14.93 15.87
CA GLY A 142 -8.51 -14.51 14.57
C GLY A 142 -9.47 -13.34 14.69
N VAL A 143 -9.85 -12.78 13.54
CA VAL A 143 -10.81 -11.69 13.41
C VAL A 143 -11.81 -12.02 12.30
N ASP A 144 -13.07 -11.68 12.53
CA ASP A 144 -14.13 -11.83 11.52
C ASP A 144 -15.19 -10.74 11.72
N PHE A 145 -16.07 -10.54 10.75
CA PHE A 145 -17.25 -9.71 10.93
C PHE A 145 -18.19 -10.37 11.95
N ALA A 146 -18.78 -9.55 12.83
CA ALA A 146 -19.81 -10.04 13.76
C ALA A 146 -21.18 -10.21 13.09
N ILE A 147 -21.35 -9.68 11.88
CA ILE A 147 -22.54 -9.83 11.02
C ILE A 147 -22.18 -10.61 9.77
N SER A 148 -23.19 -11.05 9.01
CA SER A 148 -22.95 -11.70 7.73
C SER A 148 -22.41 -10.70 6.67
N ILE A 149 -21.70 -11.22 5.67
CA ILE A 149 -21.24 -10.41 4.54
C ILE A 149 -22.43 -9.79 3.79
N ASP A 150 -23.53 -10.52 3.67
CA ASP A 150 -24.75 -10.04 3.01
C ASP A 150 -25.41 -8.88 3.78
N ASP A 151 -25.44 -8.94 5.11
CA ASP A 151 -25.91 -7.85 5.95
C ASP A 151 -24.99 -6.63 5.83
N ALA A 152 -23.68 -6.84 5.82
CA ALA A 152 -22.69 -5.76 5.62
C ALA A 152 -22.89 -5.08 4.25
N LYS A 153 -23.12 -5.86 3.19
CA LYS A 153 -23.46 -5.32 1.86
C LYS A 153 -24.80 -4.59 1.84
N ALA A 154 -25.77 -5.06 2.60
CA ALA A 154 -27.08 -4.42 2.70
C ALA A 154 -26.97 -3.04 3.38
N MET A 155 -26.08 -2.88 4.37
CA MET A 155 -25.84 -1.59 5.05
C MET A 155 -25.34 -0.51 4.06
N LEU A 156 -24.50 -0.87 3.07
CA LEU A 156 -24.00 0.09 2.08
C LEU A 156 -25.08 0.62 1.12
N LYS A 157 -26.27 0.00 1.09
CA LYS A 157 -27.40 0.50 0.29
C LYS A 157 -28.14 1.65 0.97
N GLU A 158 -27.92 1.83 2.27
CA GLU A 158 -28.43 2.98 2.99
C GLU A 158 -27.66 4.24 2.56
N ASP A 159 -28.33 5.38 2.52
CA ASP A 159 -27.69 6.64 2.18
C ASP A 159 -27.07 7.29 3.43
N LYS A 160 -25.85 6.87 3.75
CA LYS A 160 -25.05 7.36 4.87
C LYS A 160 -23.65 7.67 4.40
N ASP A 161 -23.00 8.61 5.05
CA ASP A 161 -21.60 8.96 4.79
C ASP A 161 -20.63 7.99 5.44
N GLU A 162 -21.07 7.33 6.53
CA GLU A 162 -20.27 6.41 7.32
C GLU A 162 -21.08 5.20 7.77
N TYR A 163 -20.46 4.04 7.74
CA TYR A 163 -21.03 2.77 8.19
C TYR A 163 -20.09 2.12 9.18
N SER A 164 -20.66 1.44 10.18
CA SER A 164 -19.89 0.73 11.19
C SER A 164 -20.27 -0.75 11.19
N ILE A 165 -19.30 -1.61 10.87
CA ILE A 165 -19.44 -3.06 10.91
C ILE A 165 -18.75 -3.58 12.16
N PRO A 166 -19.46 -4.21 13.10
CA PRO A 166 -18.82 -4.75 14.30
C PRO A 166 -17.94 -5.96 13.92
N LEU A 167 -16.77 -6.03 14.54
CA LEU A 167 -15.82 -7.13 14.42
C LEU A 167 -15.93 -8.04 15.62
N LYS A 168 -15.75 -9.34 15.42
CA LYS A 168 -15.64 -10.36 16.47
C LYS A 168 -14.26 -10.97 16.47
N VAL A 169 -13.75 -11.25 17.67
CA VAL A 169 -12.51 -12.01 17.86
C VAL A 169 -12.84 -13.50 17.82
N LEU A 170 -12.11 -14.24 17.01
CA LEU A 170 -12.12 -15.69 16.99
C LEU A 170 -11.04 -16.18 17.95
N TYR A 171 -11.42 -16.96 18.94
CA TYR A 171 -10.49 -17.49 19.93
C TYR A 171 -9.99 -18.88 19.53
N PRO A 172 -8.70 -19.18 19.73
CA PRO A 172 -8.17 -20.53 19.52
C PRO A 172 -8.74 -21.52 20.54
N SER A 173 -8.86 -22.77 20.13
CA SER A 173 -9.31 -23.87 21.02
C SER A 173 -8.23 -24.24 22.04
N VAL A 174 -6.95 -24.13 21.64
CA VAL A 174 -5.80 -24.37 22.51
C VAL A 174 -5.03 -23.07 22.66
N THR A 175 -5.02 -22.51 23.87
CA THR A 175 -4.26 -21.29 24.15
C THR A 175 -2.82 -21.65 24.59
N THR A 176 -1.89 -20.71 24.43
CA THR A 176 -0.49 -20.86 24.87
C THR A 176 -0.39 -21.26 26.36
N ASN A 177 -1.29 -20.73 27.20
CA ASN A 177 -1.30 -21.04 28.63
C ASN A 177 -1.73 -22.49 28.93
N MET A 178 -2.50 -23.13 28.03
CA MET A 178 -2.91 -24.53 28.20
C MET A 178 -1.76 -25.51 27.94
N LEU A 179 -0.76 -25.13 27.12
CA LEU A 179 0.39 -25.97 26.84
C LEU A 179 1.42 -25.97 27.98
N GLY A 180 1.37 -24.99 28.89
CA GLY A 180 2.40 -24.80 29.90
C GLY A 180 3.75 -24.31 29.34
N THR A 181 4.74 -24.21 30.23
CA THR A 181 6.09 -23.75 29.87
C THR A 181 7.11 -24.88 29.78
N GLU A 182 6.70 -26.11 30.12
CA GLU A 182 7.56 -27.30 30.17
C GLU A 182 7.04 -28.39 29.24
N ALA A 183 7.94 -29.16 28.65
CA ALA A 183 7.63 -30.26 27.75
C ALA A 183 6.71 -31.32 28.41
N PHE A 184 6.85 -31.50 29.71
CA PHE A 184 6.07 -32.45 30.49
C PHE A 184 5.63 -31.81 31.83
N PRO A 185 4.58 -30.95 31.82
CA PRO A 185 4.17 -30.19 33.00
C PRO A 185 3.53 -31.05 34.08
N ASN A 186 3.05 -32.25 33.73
CA ASN A 186 2.36 -33.13 34.65
C ASN A 186 3.22 -34.37 34.99
N LEU A 187 3.46 -34.59 36.27
CA LEU A 187 4.04 -35.83 36.73
C LEU A 187 3.01 -36.95 36.64
N LEU A 188 3.19 -37.85 35.64
CA LEU A 188 2.24 -38.95 35.38
C LEU A 188 2.38 -40.07 36.44
N SER A 189 3.59 -40.34 36.94
CA SER A 189 3.82 -41.30 37.98
C SER A 189 5.17 -41.03 38.67
N GLN A 190 5.26 -41.35 39.93
CA GLN A 190 6.49 -41.32 40.70
C GLN A 190 6.65 -42.67 41.42
N TYR A 191 7.84 -43.24 41.33
CA TYR A 191 8.16 -44.45 42.03
C TYR A 191 9.47 -44.28 42.76
N SER A 192 9.54 -44.73 44.02
CA SER A 192 10.73 -44.70 44.82
C SER A 192 11.13 -46.10 45.27
N THR A 193 12.42 -46.33 45.26
CA THR A 193 12.99 -47.61 45.75
C THR A 193 13.99 -47.32 46.89
N SER A 194 14.03 -48.23 47.86
CA SER A 194 15.04 -48.19 48.93
C SER A 194 16.20 -49.10 48.55
N TYR A 195 17.40 -48.67 48.79
CA TYR A 195 18.60 -49.45 48.59
C TYR A 195 19.53 -49.42 49.82
N SER A 196 20.26 -50.49 50.05
CA SER A 196 21.24 -50.56 51.16
C SER A 196 22.52 -49.78 50.83
N THR A 197 22.91 -48.87 51.69
CA THR A 197 24.16 -48.09 51.55
C THR A 197 25.43 -48.87 51.95
N LYS A 198 25.30 -50.12 52.38
CA LYS A 198 26.45 -50.98 52.77
C LYS A 198 27.45 -51.22 51.64
N ASN A 199 26.96 -51.21 50.39
CA ASN A 199 27.83 -51.35 49.20
C ASN A 199 28.20 -49.96 48.66
N GLN A 200 29.37 -49.44 49.04
CA GLN A 200 29.82 -48.11 48.67
C GLN A 200 29.90 -47.87 47.14
N LYS A 201 30.37 -48.88 46.39
CA LYS A 201 30.50 -48.76 44.93
C LYS A 201 29.12 -48.57 44.28
N ARG A 202 28.11 -49.33 44.71
CA ARG A 202 26.75 -49.24 44.22
C ARG A 202 26.12 -47.89 44.62
N THR A 203 26.38 -47.45 45.86
CA THR A 203 25.89 -46.16 46.40
C THR A 203 26.46 -45.01 45.59
N THR A 204 27.77 -45.04 45.26
CA THR A 204 28.40 -43.98 44.44
C THR A 204 27.81 -43.93 43.03
N ASN A 205 27.63 -45.11 42.38
CA ASN A 205 27.08 -45.17 41.05
C ASN A 205 25.60 -44.66 40.98
N LEU A 206 24.81 -45.00 41.99
CA LEU A 206 23.40 -44.50 42.07
C LEU A 206 23.34 -42.99 42.31
N ARG A 207 24.24 -42.44 43.10
CA ARG A 207 24.32 -40.97 43.28
C ARG A 207 24.77 -40.25 42.02
N LEU A 208 25.71 -40.80 41.27
CA LEU A 208 26.14 -40.23 40.00
C LEU A 208 25.07 -40.28 38.89
N ALA A 209 24.22 -41.32 38.93
CA ALA A 209 23.11 -41.44 37.98
C ALA A 209 21.88 -40.62 38.36
N ALA A 210 21.78 -40.11 39.60
CA ALA A 210 20.64 -39.32 40.10
C ALA A 210 20.89 -37.79 40.04
N ASN A 211 22.09 -37.36 39.71
CA ASN A 211 22.45 -35.97 39.45
C ASN A 211 22.46 -35.67 37.94
#